data_2e0222c8c121ccc74722847699741d4a
#
_entry.id   2e0222c8c121ccc74722847699741d4a
#
_cell.length_a   1.000
_cell.length_b   1.000
_cell.length_c   1.000
_cell.angle_alpha   90.00
_cell.angle_beta   90.00
_cell.angle_gamma   90.00
#
_symmetry.space_group_name_H-M   'P 1'
#
loop_
_entity.id
_entity.type
_entity.pdbx_description
1 polymer ?
#
loop_
_entity_poly.entity_id
_entity_poly.type
_entity_poly.pdbx_seq_one_letter_code
_entity_poly.pdbx_strand_id
1 'polypeptide(L)'
;MSLTKSRLMPQWEFVGFDQYLRLLENDRWLLACKNLVIFAGLFIGISIIIGLLLAILLDQKIRGEGFLRTIYLYPMALSFIVTGTAWKWILNPESGIQKLMHDLGFTDFTFEWIIDPEKVIYTVAIAGIWQSSGFVMALFLAGLRGIDQNIIKAAQLDGASMPKIYRRIIIPNLRPVFFTVIMILAHIAIKSFDLVMALTGGGPGYSSDLPATFMYTHMFSRGQIAFGSASSMMMLLGVIAILIPMLWSELRSKS
;
A
#
# COMPACT_ATOMS: atom_id res chain seq x y z
N MET A 1 5.98 13.17 -25.00
CA MET A 1 7.10 13.63 -24.16
C MET A 1 8.11 12.53 -23.83
N SER A 2 7.72 11.33 -23.43
CA SER A 2 8.65 10.24 -23.07
C SER A 2 9.60 9.77 -24.19
N LEU A 3 9.24 10.01 -25.46
CA LEU A 3 10.03 9.67 -26.65
C LEU A 3 10.80 10.86 -27.23
N THR A 4 10.88 11.97 -26.49
CA THR A 4 11.57 13.20 -26.92
C THR A 4 12.74 13.54 -26.02
N LYS A 5 13.54 14.56 -26.40
CA LYS A 5 14.66 15.08 -25.61
C LYS A 5 14.25 16.24 -24.71
N SER A 6 12.96 16.36 -24.38
CA SER A 6 12.41 17.48 -23.62
C SER A 6 13.05 17.60 -22.24
N ARG A 7 13.57 18.80 -21.95
CA ARG A 7 14.02 19.24 -20.62
C ARG A 7 13.05 20.29 -20.08
N LEU A 8 13.52 21.35 -19.45
CA LEU A 8 12.71 22.45 -18.90
C LEU A 8 11.62 22.99 -19.85
N MET A 9 11.90 22.99 -21.14
CA MET A 9 10.91 23.33 -22.19
C MET A 9 10.65 22.13 -23.08
N PRO A 10 9.40 21.95 -23.56
CA PRO A 10 9.08 20.92 -24.53
C PRO A 10 9.91 21.06 -25.80
N GLN A 11 10.69 20.05 -26.13
CA GLN A 11 11.42 19.93 -27.38
C GLN A 11 10.88 18.72 -28.12
N TRP A 12 10.51 18.91 -29.40
CA TRP A 12 9.91 17.85 -30.21
C TRP A 12 10.95 16.98 -30.96
N GLU A 13 12.21 17.06 -30.56
CA GLU A 13 13.26 16.18 -31.06
C GLU A 13 12.98 14.74 -30.62
N PHE A 14 12.65 13.88 -31.58
CA PHE A 14 12.33 12.48 -31.32
C PHE A 14 13.61 11.68 -31.11
N VAL A 15 13.74 11.01 -29.96
CA VAL A 15 14.90 10.19 -29.59
C VAL A 15 14.55 8.71 -29.40
N GLY A 16 13.37 8.29 -29.81
CA GLY A 16 12.94 6.91 -29.67
C GLY A 16 12.88 6.47 -28.21
N PHE A 17 13.45 5.31 -27.91
CA PHE A 17 13.40 4.68 -26.56
C PHE A 17 14.60 5.04 -25.66
N ASP A 18 15.45 6.00 -26.04
CA ASP A 18 16.64 6.37 -25.26
C ASP A 18 16.33 6.71 -23.79
N GLN A 19 15.21 7.39 -23.54
CA GLN A 19 14.80 7.73 -22.17
C GLN A 19 14.50 6.48 -21.33
N TYR A 20 13.95 5.45 -21.95
CA TYR A 20 13.63 4.18 -21.28
C TYR A 20 14.88 3.36 -21.02
N LEU A 21 15.83 3.31 -21.96
CA LEU A 21 17.13 2.65 -21.75
C LEU A 21 17.89 3.29 -20.60
N ARG A 22 18.01 4.62 -20.62
CA ARG A 22 18.60 5.38 -19.50
C ARG A 22 17.89 5.16 -18.17
N LEU A 23 16.56 4.94 -18.19
CA LEU A 23 15.80 4.67 -16.97
C LEU A 23 16.16 3.30 -16.40
N LEU A 24 16.26 2.28 -17.26
CA LEU A 24 16.61 0.92 -16.86
C LEU A 24 18.08 0.78 -16.37
N GLU A 25 18.95 1.67 -16.79
CA GLU A 25 20.34 1.73 -16.32
C GLU A 25 20.52 2.63 -15.07
N ASN A 26 19.47 3.29 -14.60
CA ASN A 26 19.55 4.23 -13.50
C ASN A 26 19.39 3.52 -12.15
N ASP A 27 20.47 3.47 -11.35
CA ASP A 27 20.48 2.79 -10.04
C ASP A 27 19.39 3.29 -9.08
N ARG A 28 19.11 4.60 -9.08
CA ARG A 28 18.06 5.18 -8.24
C ARG A 28 16.67 4.71 -8.67
N TRP A 29 16.43 4.54 -9.98
CA TRP A 29 15.18 3.97 -10.49
C TRP A 29 15.04 2.51 -10.10
N LEU A 30 16.09 1.72 -10.25
CA LEU A 30 16.10 0.31 -9.87
C LEU A 30 15.84 0.14 -8.36
N LEU A 31 16.47 1.00 -7.54
CA LEU A 31 16.21 1.06 -6.10
C LEU A 31 14.74 1.41 -5.81
N ALA A 32 14.19 2.42 -6.47
CA ALA A 32 12.79 2.81 -6.31
C ALA A 32 11.82 1.68 -6.70
N CYS A 33 12.11 0.93 -7.77
CA CYS A 33 11.34 -0.25 -8.17
C CYS A 33 11.45 -1.38 -7.13
N LYS A 34 12.64 -1.65 -6.59
CA LYS A 34 12.86 -2.61 -5.51
C LYS A 34 12.05 -2.23 -4.27
N ASN A 35 12.12 -0.96 -3.88
CA ASN A 35 11.36 -0.43 -2.75
C ASN A 35 9.85 -0.55 -2.97
N LEU A 36 9.36 -0.32 -4.19
CA LEU A 36 7.95 -0.51 -4.53
C LEU A 36 7.50 -1.96 -4.31
N VAL A 37 8.31 -2.93 -4.72
CA VAL A 37 7.98 -4.36 -4.52
C VAL A 37 7.92 -4.70 -3.03
N ILE A 38 8.89 -4.23 -2.23
CA ILE A 38 8.91 -4.44 -0.77
C ILE A 38 7.70 -3.75 -0.13
N PHE A 39 7.51 -2.47 -0.43
CA PHE A 39 6.40 -1.68 0.10
C PHE A 39 5.05 -2.28 -0.27
N ALA A 40 4.81 -2.56 -1.56
CA ALA A 40 3.53 -3.11 -2.02
C ALA A 40 3.26 -4.50 -1.42
N GLY A 41 4.27 -5.36 -1.35
CA GLY A 41 4.14 -6.69 -0.74
C GLY A 41 3.71 -6.63 0.73
N LEU A 42 4.38 -5.81 1.52
CA LEU A 42 4.05 -5.61 2.94
C LEU A 42 2.72 -4.88 3.11
N PHE A 43 2.53 -3.79 2.38
CA PHE A 43 1.34 -2.96 2.44
C PHE A 43 0.07 -3.75 2.10
N ILE A 44 0.07 -4.48 0.99
CA ILE A 44 -1.07 -5.28 0.56
C ILE A 44 -1.25 -6.48 1.49
N GLY A 45 -0.18 -7.25 1.73
CA GLY A 45 -0.25 -8.50 2.50
C GLY A 45 -0.71 -8.27 3.93
N ILE A 46 -0.08 -7.34 4.64
CA ILE A 46 -0.40 -7.08 6.05
C ILE A 46 -1.75 -6.37 6.19
N SER A 47 -2.10 -5.42 5.29
CA SER A 47 -3.42 -4.78 5.31
C SER A 47 -4.55 -5.78 5.10
N ILE A 48 -4.38 -6.77 4.22
CA ILE A 48 -5.34 -7.86 4.03
C ILE A 48 -5.47 -8.70 5.29
N ILE A 49 -4.36 -9.09 5.90
CA ILE A 49 -4.37 -9.91 7.12
C ILE A 49 -5.07 -9.17 8.25
N ILE A 50 -4.66 -7.93 8.55
CA ILE A 50 -5.25 -7.12 9.62
C ILE A 50 -6.72 -6.82 9.32
N GLY A 51 -7.03 -6.38 8.09
CA GLY A 51 -8.39 -6.03 7.70
C GLY A 51 -9.36 -7.23 7.76
N LEU A 52 -8.93 -8.41 7.29
CA LEU A 52 -9.73 -9.63 7.38
C LEU A 52 -9.93 -10.06 8.84
N LEU A 53 -8.89 -10.03 9.67
CA LEU A 53 -9.00 -10.37 11.10
C LEU A 53 -9.97 -9.42 11.83
N LEU A 54 -9.85 -8.10 11.58
CA LEU A 54 -10.77 -7.11 12.15
C LEU A 54 -12.20 -7.32 11.67
N ALA A 55 -12.40 -7.65 10.38
CA ALA A 55 -13.72 -7.93 9.83
C ALA A 55 -14.36 -9.17 10.48
N ILE A 56 -13.59 -10.26 10.66
CA ILE A 56 -14.06 -11.47 11.34
C ILE A 56 -14.43 -11.18 12.80
N LEU A 57 -13.61 -10.38 13.51
CA LEU A 57 -13.90 -10.00 14.90
C LEU A 57 -15.18 -9.15 15.01
N LEU A 58 -15.37 -8.18 14.11
CA LEU A 58 -16.55 -7.31 14.10
C LEU A 58 -17.82 -8.02 13.63
N ASP A 59 -17.71 -9.09 12.85
CA ASP A 59 -18.86 -9.90 12.42
C ASP A 59 -19.51 -10.70 13.57
N GLN A 60 -18.82 -10.82 14.71
CA GLN A 60 -19.23 -11.60 15.91
C GLN A 60 -20.31 -10.92 16.77
N LYS A 61 -21.10 -9.96 16.28
CA LYS A 61 -22.15 -9.23 17.03
C LYS A 61 -21.67 -8.65 18.37
N ILE A 62 -20.57 -7.92 18.35
CA ILE A 62 -19.96 -7.31 19.53
C ILE A 62 -20.78 -6.08 19.97
N ARG A 63 -20.99 -5.90 21.29
CA ARG A 63 -21.55 -4.65 21.83
C ARG A 63 -20.60 -3.49 21.51
N GLY A 64 -21.12 -2.42 20.88
CA GLY A 64 -20.30 -1.27 20.47
C GLY A 64 -19.61 -1.41 19.10
N GLU A 65 -20.04 -2.36 18.25
CA GLU A 65 -19.51 -2.55 16.89
C GLU A 65 -19.38 -1.24 16.12
N GLY A 66 -20.44 -0.39 16.13
CA GLY A 66 -20.44 0.88 15.42
C GLY A 66 -19.31 1.82 15.85
N PHE A 67 -19.02 1.90 17.15
CA PHE A 67 -17.94 2.71 17.69
C PHE A 67 -16.55 2.17 17.27
N LEU A 68 -16.31 0.86 17.42
CA LEU A 68 -15.07 0.22 17.00
C LEU A 68 -14.84 0.39 15.50
N ARG A 69 -15.89 0.18 14.69
CA ARG A 69 -15.83 0.38 13.24
C ARG A 69 -15.43 1.81 12.87
N THR A 70 -15.96 2.80 13.57
CA THR A 70 -15.62 4.21 13.34
C THR A 70 -14.15 4.49 13.67
N ILE A 71 -13.63 3.96 14.80
CA ILE A 71 -12.22 4.11 15.18
C ILE A 71 -11.29 3.52 14.11
N TYR A 72 -11.58 2.30 13.61
CA TYR A 72 -10.73 1.67 12.61
C TYR A 72 -10.83 2.32 11.23
N LEU A 73 -11.97 2.95 10.90
CA LEU A 73 -12.14 3.69 9.65
C LEU A 73 -11.56 5.10 9.69
N TYR A 74 -11.39 5.67 10.89
CA TYR A 74 -10.93 7.05 11.05
C TYR A 74 -9.60 7.35 10.33
N PRO A 75 -8.56 6.48 10.38
CA PRO A 75 -7.31 6.74 9.69
C PRO A 75 -7.46 6.97 8.18
N MET A 76 -8.41 6.31 7.54
CA MET A 76 -8.68 6.48 6.11
C MET A 76 -9.25 7.86 5.76
N ALA A 77 -9.89 8.53 6.69
CA ALA A 77 -10.40 9.89 6.49
C ALA A 77 -9.29 10.95 6.45
N LEU A 78 -8.09 10.60 6.92
CA LEU A 78 -6.92 11.47 6.87
C LEU A 78 -6.27 11.44 5.48
N SER A 79 -5.70 12.58 5.04
CA SER A 79 -4.86 12.57 3.85
C SER A 79 -3.54 11.84 4.11
N PHE A 80 -2.91 11.28 3.07
CA PHE A 80 -1.59 10.64 3.18
C PHE A 80 -0.50 11.61 3.67
N ILE A 81 -0.64 12.91 3.39
CA ILE A 81 0.29 13.94 3.91
C ILE A 81 0.16 14.07 5.44
N VAL A 82 -1.05 14.14 5.96
CA VAL A 82 -1.30 14.21 7.42
C VAL A 82 -0.80 12.93 8.10
N THR A 83 -1.13 11.77 7.53
CA THR A 83 -0.63 10.47 8.03
C THR A 83 0.89 10.43 8.04
N GLY A 84 1.55 10.77 6.94
CA GLY A 84 3.01 10.79 6.85
C GLY A 84 3.66 11.72 7.87
N THR A 85 3.10 12.93 8.05
CA THR A 85 3.60 13.91 9.02
C THR A 85 3.42 13.41 10.47
N ALA A 86 2.25 12.86 10.80
CA ALA A 86 2.00 12.31 12.13
C ALA A 86 2.94 11.13 12.45
N TRP A 87 3.10 10.19 11.51
CA TRP A 87 4.02 9.08 11.67
C TRP A 87 5.49 9.50 11.72
N LYS A 88 5.88 10.58 11.00
CA LYS A 88 7.21 11.17 11.11
C LYS A 88 7.52 11.62 12.54
N TRP A 89 6.56 12.22 13.23
CA TRP A 89 6.71 12.61 14.63
C TRP A 89 6.71 11.41 15.57
N ILE A 90 5.81 10.45 15.37
CA ILE A 90 5.74 9.22 16.19
C ILE A 90 7.04 8.42 16.10
N LEU A 91 7.63 8.34 14.91
CA LEU A 91 8.84 7.54 14.65
C LEU A 91 10.14 8.34 14.83
N ASN A 92 10.07 9.62 15.20
CA ASN A 92 11.27 10.43 15.45
C ASN A 92 12.04 9.86 16.64
N PRO A 93 13.36 9.53 16.50
CA PRO A 93 14.13 8.92 17.58
C PRO A 93 14.24 9.80 18.83
N GLU A 94 14.29 11.14 18.67
CA GLU A 94 14.53 12.06 19.76
C GLU A 94 13.24 12.47 20.52
N SER A 95 12.08 12.41 19.87
CA SER A 95 10.82 12.95 20.41
C SER A 95 9.62 12.00 20.29
N GLY A 96 9.78 10.90 19.59
CA GLY A 96 8.70 9.95 19.31
C GLY A 96 8.64 8.75 20.26
N ILE A 97 8.28 7.59 19.72
CA ILE A 97 8.05 6.37 20.48
C ILE A 97 9.29 5.89 21.26
N GLN A 98 10.49 6.08 20.70
CA GLN A 98 11.73 5.71 21.39
C GLN A 98 11.90 6.49 22.69
N LYS A 99 11.71 7.82 22.64
CA LYS A 99 11.76 8.65 23.84
C LYS A 99 10.69 8.27 24.84
N LEU A 100 9.46 8.04 24.39
CA LEU A 100 8.36 7.60 25.27
C LEU A 100 8.73 6.30 26.01
N MET A 101 9.33 5.33 25.33
CA MET A 101 9.76 4.07 25.92
C MET A 101 10.90 4.27 26.93
N HIS A 102 11.85 5.16 26.65
CA HIS A 102 12.90 5.53 27.60
C HIS A 102 12.32 6.19 28.86
N ASP A 103 11.37 7.11 28.71
CA ASP A 103 10.68 7.79 29.82
C ASP A 103 9.86 6.81 30.66
N LEU A 104 9.38 5.70 30.08
CA LEU A 104 8.71 4.61 30.77
C LEU A 104 9.67 3.60 31.44
N GLY A 105 10.99 3.80 31.33
CA GLY A 105 12.03 2.96 31.95
C GLY A 105 12.64 1.88 31.04
N PHE A 106 12.23 1.80 29.78
CA PHE A 106 12.80 0.85 28.80
C PHE A 106 13.99 1.49 28.07
N THR A 107 15.09 1.73 28.76
CA THR A 107 16.26 2.46 28.27
C THR A 107 16.98 1.78 27.11
N ASP A 108 16.85 0.46 26.97
CA ASP A 108 17.48 -0.32 25.89
C ASP A 108 16.63 -0.36 24.60
N PHE A 109 15.44 0.23 24.61
CA PHE A 109 14.57 0.25 23.43
C PHE A 109 15.10 1.22 22.39
N THR A 110 15.44 0.72 21.19
CA THR A 110 15.88 1.53 20.05
C THR A 110 14.95 1.34 18.87
N PHE A 111 14.48 2.44 18.29
CA PHE A 111 13.65 2.43 17.08
C PHE A 111 14.06 3.56 16.14
N GLU A 112 15.17 3.36 15.44
CA GLU A 112 15.77 4.38 14.55
C GLU A 112 15.51 4.10 13.07
N TRP A 113 14.47 3.34 12.76
CA TRP A 113 14.19 2.88 11.39
C TRP A 113 13.94 4.01 10.40
N ILE A 114 13.46 5.17 10.84
CA ILE A 114 13.20 6.31 9.96
C ILE A 114 14.48 6.96 9.41
N ILE A 115 15.60 6.80 10.12
CA ILE A 115 16.92 7.32 9.72
C ILE A 115 17.86 6.24 9.19
N ASP A 116 17.48 4.96 9.29
CA ASP A 116 18.26 3.82 8.81
C ASP A 116 17.94 3.56 7.31
N PRO A 117 18.94 3.65 6.41
CA PRO A 117 18.74 3.44 4.98
C PRO A 117 18.18 2.05 4.60
N GLU A 118 18.44 1.02 5.40
CA GLU A 118 17.95 -0.33 5.11
C GLU A 118 16.53 -0.57 5.62
N LYS A 119 16.12 0.19 6.64
CA LYS A 119 14.85 -0.04 7.34
C LYS A 119 13.77 1.01 7.06
N VAL A 120 14.14 2.15 6.53
CA VAL A 120 13.21 3.27 6.30
C VAL A 120 11.99 2.90 5.46
N ILE A 121 12.12 2.00 4.48
CA ILE A 121 10.99 1.57 3.65
C ILE A 121 9.90 0.86 4.46
N TYR A 122 10.28 0.16 5.53
CA TYR A 122 9.33 -0.48 6.44
C TYR A 122 8.53 0.53 7.24
N THR A 123 9.08 1.71 7.56
CA THR A 123 8.32 2.78 8.25
C THR A 123 7.23 3.34 7.35
N VAL A 124 7.50 3.46 6.03
CA VAL A 124 6.50 3.84 5.04
C VAL A 124 5.39 2.80 4.97
N ALA A 125 5.76 1.51 5.00
CA ALA A 125 4.78 0.42 4.99
C ALA A 125 3.90 0.44 6.26
N ILE A 126 4.47 0.63 7.45
CA ILE A 126 3.72 0.71 8.72
C ILE A 126 2.66 1.82 8.66
N ALA A 127 3.05 3.03 8.23
CA ALA A 127 2.13 4.16 8.12
C ALA A 127 1.00 3.90 7.11
N GLY A 128 1.33 3.33 5.94
CA GLY A 128 0.35 2.96 4.92
C GLY A 128 -0.62 1.87 5.38
N ILE A 129 -0.12 0.82 6.03
CA ILE A 129 -0.91 -0.28 6.58
C ILE A 129 -1.89 0.25 7.62
N TRP A 130 -1.42 1.09 8.57
CA TRP A 130 -2.29 1.70 9.57
C TRP A 130 -3.42 2.48 8.95
N GLN A 131 -3.16 3.28 7.92
CA GLN A 131 -4.18 4.09 7.24
C GLN A 131 -5.20 3.23 6.47
N SER A 132 -4.76 2.15 5.85
CA SER A 132 -5.59 1.40 4.89
C SER A 132 -6.29 0.17 5.48
N SER A 133 -5.81 -0.38 6.60
CA SER A 133 -6.36 -1.61 7.19
C SER A 133 -7.83 -1.52 7.59
N GLY A 134 -8.28 -0.34 8.06
CA GLY A 134 -9.70 -0.11 8.37
C GLY A 134 -10.61 -0.15 7.14
N PHE A 135 -10.14 0.38 6.00
CA PHE A 135 -10.86 0.28 4.74
C PHE A 135 -10.96 -1.17 4.24
N VAL A 136 -9.86 -1.89 4.31
CA VAL A 136 -9.83 -3.32 3.98
C VAL A 136 -10.77 -4.11 4.88
N MET A 137 -10.78 -3.81 6.17
CA MET A 137 -11.76 -4.35 7.13
C MET A 137 -13.19 -4.12 6.67
N ALA A 138 -13.55 -2.91 6.24
CA ALA A 138 -14.91 -2.58 5.81
C ALA A 138 -15.34 -3.38 4.58
N LEU A 139 -14.43 -3.55 3.60
CA LEU A 139 -14.70 -4.37 2.41
C LEU A 139 -14.92 -5.85 2.76
N PHE A 140 -14.05 -6.41 3.60
CA PHE A 140 -14.22 -7.79 4.05
C PHE A 140 -15.47 -7.98 4.90
N LEU A 141 -15.79 -7.04 5.79
CA LEU A 141 -16.99 -7.10 6.61
C LEU A 141 -18.27 -7.07 5.75
N ALA A 142 -18.30 -6.22 4.72
CA ALA A 142 -19.38 -6.21 3.74
C ALA A 142 -19.49 -7.55 2.99
N GLY A 143 -18.35 -8.11 2.56
CA GLY A 143 -18.32 -9.42 1.92
C GLY A 143 -18.77 -10.56 2.83
N LEU A 144 -18.34 -10.58 4.10
CA LEU A 144 -18.77 -11.58 5.10
C LEU A 144 -20.29 -11.54 5.30
N ARG A 145 -20.87 -10.36 5.44
CA ARG A 145 -22.32 -10.17 5.62
C ARG A 145 -23.16 -10.45 4.38
N GLY A 146 -22.52 -10.50 3.21
CA GLY A 146 -23.16 -10.91 1.96
C GLY A 146 -23.27 -12.44 1.77
N ILE A 147 -22.62 -13.24 2.62
CA ILE A 147 -22.70 -14.70 2.55
C ILE A 147 -24.02 -15.18 3.12
N ASP A 148 -24.72 -16.07 2.38
CA ASP A 148 -25.98 -16.65 2.84
C ASP A 148 -25.78 -17.46 4.14
N GLN A 149 -26.43 -17.02 5.20
CA GLN A 149 -26.35 -17.65 6.52
C GLN A 149 -26.91 -19.08 6.52
N ASN A 150 -27.76 -19.45 5.56
CA ASN A 150 -28.29 -20.81 5.47
C ASN A 150 -27.19 -21.82 5.08
N ILE A 151 -26.23 -21.41 4.27
CA ILE A 151 -25.07 -22.25 3.92
C ILE A 151 -24.23 -22.53 5.17
N ILE A 152 -24.01 -21.51 6.01
CA ILE A 152 -23.23 -21.66 7.24
C ILE A 152 -23.97 -22.56 8.23
N LYS A 153 -25.29 -22.38 8.40
CA LYS A 153 -26.13 -23.22 9.29
C LYS A 153 -26.19 -24.66 8.82
N ALA A 154 -26.33 -24.91 7.53
CA ALA A 154 -26.31 -26.27 6.97
C ALA A 154 -24.97 -26.98 7.27
N ALA A 155 -23.84 -26.30 7.05
CA ALA A 155 -22.53 -26.85 7.37
C ALA A 155 -22.34 -27.13 8.88
N GLN A 156 -22.94 -26.32 9.75
CA GLN A 156 -22.96 -26.56 11.20
C GLN A 156 -23.78 -27.79 11.58
N LEU A 157 -24.94 -28.00 10.94
CA LEU A 157 -25.78 -29.19 11.12
C LEU A 157 -25.06 -30.47 10.66
N ASP A 158 -24.22 -30.37 9.62
CA ASP A 158 -23.35 -31.45 9.15
C ASP A 158 -22.13 -31.69 10.08
N GLY A 159 -22.07 -31.01 11.23
CA GLY A 159 -21.00 -31.17 12.21
C GLY A 159 -19.67 -30.52 11.82
N ALA A 160 -19.64 -29.57 10.87
CA ALA A 160 -18.41 -28.88 10.52
C ALA A 160 -18.05 -27.86 11.61
N SER A 161 -16.79 -27.90 12.10
CA SER A 161 -16.25 -26.92 13.02
C SER A 161 -16.10 -25.53 12.37
N MET A 162 -16.16 -24.45 13.14
CA MET A 162 -16.04 -23.07 12.62
C MET A 162 -14.76 -22.84 11.80
N PRO A 163 -13.55 -23.29 12.21
CA PRO A 163 -12.35 -23.17 11.36
C PRO A 163 -12.49 -23.86 10.00
N LYS A 164 -13.19 -24.99 9.95
CA LYS A 164 -13.45 -25.71 8.69
C LYS A 164 -14.42 -24.95 7.79
N ILE A 165 -15.45 -24.32 8.39
CA ILE A 165 -16.42 -23.46 7.69
C ILE A 165 -15.70 -22.23 7.11
N TYR A 166 -14.86 -21.54 7.90
CA TYR A 166 -14.07 -20.41 7.40
C TYR A 166 -13.21 -20.82 6.22
N ARG A 167 -12.41 -21.90 6.35
CA ARG A 167 -11.45 -22.31 5.33
C ARG A 167 -12.11 -22.82 4.04
N ARG A 168 -13.24 -23.55 4.14
CA ARG A 168 -13.87 -24.25 3.00
C ARG A 168 -15.03 -23.52 2.38
N ILE A 169 -15.68 -22.64 3.13
CA ILE A 169 -16.90 -21.92 2.69
C ILE A 169 -16.64 -20.42 2.64
N ILE A 170 -16.31 -19.80 3.78
CA ILE A 170 -16.28 -18.34 3.89
C ILE A 170 -15.14 -17.76 3.05
N ILE A 171 -13.89 -18.17 3.26
CA ILE A 171 -12.72 -17.63 2.53
C ILE A 171 -12.84 -17.82 1.02
N PRO A 172 -13.27 -18.97 0.48
CA PRO A 172 -13.50 -19.11 -0.95
C PRO A 172 -14.61 -18.19 -1.49
N ASN A 173 -15.68 -17.96 -0.74
CA ASN A 173 -16.73 -17.03 -1.14
C ASN A 173 -16.29 -15.55 -1.13
N LEU A 174 -15.25 -15.22 -0.35
CA LEU A 174 -14.66 -13.87 -0.33
C LEU A 174 -13.67 -13.60 -1.48
N ARG A 175 -13.42 -14.55 -2.38
CA ARG A 175 -12.51 -14.36 -3.52
C ARG A 175 -12.72 -13.05 -4.27
N PRO A 176 -13.94 -12.64 -4.65
CA PRO A 176 -14.15 -11.37 -5.35
C PRO A 176 -13.72 -10.16 -4.51
N VAL A 177 -13.93 -10.23 -3.19
CA VAL A 177 -13.50 -9.16 -2.26
C VAL A 177 -11.97 -9.09 -2.19
N PHE A 178 -11.27 -10.23 -2.11
CA PHE A 178 -9.81 -10.27 -2.16
C PHE A 178 -9.27 -9.62 -3.43
N PHE A 179 -9.83 -9.94 -4.59
CA PHE A 179 -9.46 -9.31 -5.86
C PHE A 179 -9.64 -7.80 -5.82
N THR A 180 -10.80 -7.32 -5.38
CA THR A 180 -11.09 -5.89 -5.26
C THR A 180 -10.11 -5.19 -4.34
N VAL A 181 -9.83 -5.76 -3.16
CA VAL A 181 -8.89 -5.21 -2.19
C VAL A 181 -7.48 -5.14 -2.78
N ILE A 182 -6.99 -6.21 -3.40
CA ILE A 182 -5.66 -6.24 -4.01
C ILE A 182 -5.54 -5.19 -5.11
N MET A 183 -6.54 -5.06 -5.98
CA MET A 183 -6.55 -4.06 -7.06
C MET A 183 -6.46 -2.64 -6.51
N ILE A 184 -7.27 -2.31 -5.51
CA ILE A 184 -7.28 -0.97 -4.90
C ILE A 184 -5.94 -0.69 -4.21
N LEU A 185 -5.44 -1.61 -3.39
CA LEU A 185 -4.18 -1.41 -2.66
C LEU A 185 -2.98 -1.37 -3.61
N ALA A 186 -2.94 -2.17 -4.66
CA ALA A 186 -1.87 -2.12 -5.66
C ALA A 186 -1.84 -0.76 -6.40
N HIS A 187 -3.03 -0.24 -6.75
CA HIS A 187 -3.13 1.09 -7.34
C HIS A 187 -2.63 2.18 -6.38
N ILE A 188 -3.01 2.11 -5.09
CA ILE A 188 -2.52 3.03 -4.06
C ILE A 188 -0.99 2.91 -3.91
N ALA A 189 -0.45 1.69 -3.87
CA ALA A 189 0.98 1.48 -3.71
C ALA A 189 1.81 2.10 -4.84
N ILE A 190 1.42 1.89 -6.10
CA ILE A 190 2.14 2.44 -7.27
C ILE A 190 2.11 3.97 -7.28
N LYS A 191 1.01 4.59 -6.84
CA LYS A 191 0.83 6.04 -6.77
C LYS A 191 1.35 6.66 -5.47
N SER A 192 1.96 5.90 -4.58
CA SER A 192 2.34 6.36 -3.24
C SER A 192 3.45 7.40 -3.33
N PHE A 193 3.06 8.66 -3.42
CA PHE A 193 3.91 9.85 -3.44
C PHE A 193 3.78 10.62 -2.13
N ASP A 194 2.56 11.02 -1.78
CA ASP A 194 2.28 11.93 -0.67
C ASP A 194 2.77 11.39 0.67
N LEU A 195 2.55 10.09 0.92
CA LEU A 195 2.97 9.42 2.14
C LEU A 195 4.51 9.43 2.29
N VAL A 196 5.23 9.06 1.22
CA VAL A 196 6.70 9.02 1.24
C VAL A 196 7.26 10.43 1.41
N MET A 197 6.74 11.40 0.67
CA MET A 197 7.23 12.79 0.74
C MET A 197 7.00 13.40 2.12
N ALA A 198 5.83 13.17 2.73
CA ALA A 198 5.53 13.70 4.06
C ALA A 198 6.31 13.00 5.19
N LEU A 199 6.51 11.67 5.09
CA LEU A 199 7.15 10.87 6.12
C LEU A 199 8.68 11.01 6.09
N THR A 200 9.29 10.81 4.92
CA THR A 200 10.75 10.66 4.77
C THR A 200 11.38 11.62 3.75
N GLY A 201 10.58 12.21 2.86
CA GLY A 201 11.11 12.97 1.72
C GLY A 201 11.89 12.14 0.71
N GLY A 202 11.74 10.81 0.72
CA GLY A 202 12.52 9.86 -0.09
C GLY A 202 13.82 9.37 0.57
N GLY A 203 14.19 9.95 1.74
CA GLY A 203 15.46 9.70 2.46
C GLY A 203 15.39 8.58 3.51
N PRO A 204 16.53 8.34 4.19
CA PRO A 204 17.83 8.99 4.03
C PRO A 204 18.47 8.70 2.65
N GLY A 205 19.13 9.70 2.06
CA GLY A 205 19.59 9.63 0.67
C GLY A 205 18.42 9.45 -0.30
N TYR A 206 18.26 8.25 -0.87
CA TYR A 206 17.13 7.84 -1.73
C TYR A 206 16.54 6.51 -1.28
N SER A 207 16.81 6.08 -0.04
CA SER A 207 16.52 4.72 0.44
C SER A 207 15.05 4.40 0.57
N SER A 208 14.17 5.41 0.69
CA SER A 208 12.72 5.23 0.68
C SER A 208 12.04 5.72 -0.59
N ASP A 209 12.82 6.05 -1.64
CA ASP A 209 12.24 6.42 -2.92
C ASP A 209 11.33 5.32 -3.48
N LEU A 210 10.22 5.75 -4.04
CA LEU A 210 9.34 4.95 -4.86
C LEU A 210 9.30 5.52 -6.29
N PRO A 211 8.82 4.79 -7.30
CA PRO A 211 8.72 5.29 -8.67
C PRO A 211 8.00 6.64 -8.79
N ALA A 212 6.99 6.89 -7.95
CA ALA A 212 6.25 8.15 -7.95
C ALA A 212 7.09 9.32 -7.44
N THR A 213 7.91 9.13 -6.40
CA THR A 213 8.82 10.17 -5.87
C THR A 213 10.00 10.42 -6.82
N PHE A 214 10.51 9.36 -7.44
CA PHE A 214 11.51 9.46 -8.49
C PHE A 214 11.01 10.28 -9.68
N MET A 215 9.84 9.94 -10.19
CA MET A 215 9.18 10.66 -11.30
C MET A 215 9.04 12.14 -10.97
N TYR A 216 8.48 12.46 -9.81
CA TYR A 216 8.27 13.84 -9.37
C TYR A 216 9.60 14.62 -9.31
N THR A 217 10.62 14.04 -8.69
CA THR A 217 11.94 14.67 -8.54
C THR A 217 12.56 14.98 -9.90
N HIS A 218 12.51 14.03 -10.85
CA HIS A 218 13.12 14.24 -12.16
C HIS A 218 12.31 15.20 -13.03
N MET A 219 10.98 15.10 -13.01
CA MET A 219 10.11 15.93 -13.84
C MET A 219 10.06 17.38 -13.35
N PHE A 220 9.81 17.59 -12.05
CA PHE A 220 9.50 18.92 -11.51
C PHE A 220 10.70 19.57 -10.81
N SER A 221 11.51 18.83 -10.04
CA SER A 221 12.63 19.43 -9.32
C SER A 221 13.89 19.57 -10.19
N ARG A 222 14.11 18.61 -11.12
CA ARG A 222 15.29 18.61 -12.01
C ARG A 222 15.00 19.11 -13.43
N GLY A 223 13.76 19.39 -13.77
CA GLY A 223 13.36 19.84 -15.09
C GLY A 223 13.62 18.82 -16.23
N GLN A 224 13.74 17.53 -15.92
CA GLN A 224 13.96 16.46 -16.89
C GLN A 224 12.63 15.86 -17.33
N ILE A 225 11.81 16.65 -18.03
CA ILE A 225 10.42 16.30 -18.36
C ILE A 225 10.32 14.98 -19.11
N ALA A 226 11.16 14.75 -20.13
CA ALA A 226 11.12 13.52 -20.92
C ALA A 226 11.45 12.28 -20.08
N PHE A 227 12.44 12.38 -19.20
CA PHE A 227 12.86 11.28 -18.33
C PHE A 227 11.80 10.97 -17.26
N GLY A 228 11.21 12.01 -16.65
CA GLY A 228 10.07 11.84 -15.73
C GLY A 228 8.83 11.29 -16.44
N SER A 229 8.57 11.69 -17.69
CA SER A 229 7.49 11.13 -18.50
C SER A 229 7.70 9.65 -18.83
N ALA A 230 8.94 9.23 -19.09
CA ALA A 230 9.26 7.82 -19.31
C ALA A 230 9.00 6.98 -18.04
N SER A 231 9.40 7.49 -16.87
CA SER A 231 9.09 6.82 -15.60
C SER A 231 7.58 6.73 -15.33
N SER A 232 6.80 7.78 -15.64
CA SER A 232 5.32 7.74 -15.54
C SER A 232 4.71 6.69 -16.46
N MET A 233 5.21 6.54 -17.68
CA MET A 233 4.75 5.50 -18.60
C MET A 233 5.09 4.09 -18.10
N MET A 234 6.27 3.89 -17.51
CA MET A 234 6.62 2.61 -16.90
C MET A 234 5.71 2.28 -15.70
N MET A 235 5.36 3.28 -14.87
CA MET A 235 4.37 3.10 -13.80
C MET A 235 2.99 2.72 -14.35
N LEU A 236 2.53 3.38 -15.42
CA LEU A 236 1.27 3.04 -16.08
C LEU A 236 1.29 1.60 -16.63
N LEU A 237 2.37 1.19 -17.28
CA LEU A 237 2.53 -0.19 -17.74
C LEU A 237 2.51 -1.19 -16.57
N GLY A 238 3.12 -0.84 -15.44
CA GLY A 238 3.05 -1.64 -14.22
C GLY A 238 1.61 -1.81 -13.70
N VAL A 239 0.82 -0.73 -13.67
CA VAL A 239 -0.61 -0.80 -13.32
C VAL A 239 -1.38 -1.70 -14.29
N ILE A 240 -1.20 -1.51 -15.59
CA ILE A 240 -1.86 -2.30 -16.63
C ILE A 240 -1.49 -3.78 -16.53
N ALA A 241 -0.22 -4.09 -16.28
CA ALA A 241 0.27 -5.47 -16.11
C ALA A 241 -0.36 -6.19 -14.93
N ILE A 242 -0.76 -5.46 -13.87
CA ILE A 242 -1.48 -6.03 -12.72
C ILE A 242 -2.97 -6.15 -13.04
N LEU A 243 -3.58 -5.13 -13.64
CA LEU A 243 -5.03 -5.08 -13.85
C LEU A 243 -5.52 -6.07 -14.90
N ILE A 244 -4.80 -6.22 -16.03
CA ILE A 244 -5.25 -7.08 -17.16
C ILE A 244 -5.42 -8.55 -16.73
N PRO A 245 -4.44 -9.22 -16.11
CA PRO A 245 -4.59 -10.62 -15.68
C PRO A 245 -5.70 -10.78 -14.65
N MET A 246 -5.87 -9.82 -13.75
CA MET A 246 -6.90 -9.87 -12.72
C MET A 246 -8.31 -9.76 -13.34
N LEU A 247 -8.54 -8.79 -14.23
CA LEU A 247 -9.82 -8.65 -14.95
C LEU A 247 -10.13 -9.91 -15.78
N TRP A 248 -9.14 -10.43 -16.46
CA TRP A 248 -9.30 -11.63 -17.27
C TRP A 248 -9.68 -12.86 -16.41
N SER A 249 -9.06 -13.02 -15.26
CA SER A 249 -9.38 -14.12 -14.33
C SER A 249 -10.81 -14.00 -13.77
N GLU A 250 -11.27 -12.77 -13.49
CA GLU A 250 -12.63 -12.54 -12.98
C GLU A 250 -13.70 -12.76 -14.05
N LEU A 251 -13.46 -12.32 -15.27
CA LEU A 251 -14.39 -12.56 -16.40
C LEU A 251 -14.53 -14.05 -16.68
N ARG A 252 -13.43 -14.81 -16.61
CA ARG A 252 -13.43 -16.25 -16.85
C ARG A 252 -14.11 -17.05 -15.74
N SER A 253 -14.16 -16.53 -14.53
CA SER A 253 -14.83 -17.20 -13.40
C SER A 253 -16.36 -17.04 -13.41
N LYS A 254 -16.88 -16.12 -14.24
CA LYS A 254 -18.32 -15.85 -14.39
C LYS A 254 -18.93 -16.52 -15.63
N SER A 255 -18.11 -17.06 -16.51
CA SER A 255 -18.52 -17.88 -17.67
C SER A 255 -18.44 -19.38 -17.31
#